data_ea55d2204fa711e1d83f34e0b9856016
#
_entry.id   ea55d2204fa711e1d83f34e0b9856016
#
_cell.length_a   1.000
_cell.length_b   1.000
_cell.length_c   1.000
_cell.angle_alpha   90.00
_cell.angle_beta   90.00
_cell.angle_gamma   90.00
#
_symmetry.space_group_name_H-M   'P 1'
#
loop_
_entity.id
_entity.type
_entity.pdbx_description
1 polymer ?
#
loop_
_entity_poly.entity_id
_entity_poly.type
_entity_poly.pdbx_seq_one_letter_code
_entity_poly.pdbx_strand_id
1 'polypeptide(L)'
;MKATFELLRSKPIVLAMGLLFCVAAQGADAPSSPGFYKYKLGAVTVVALSDGTFALPARDLMIDAHKGEVEAALTKAHAGKTVPTSVNAFLIDTGTRRILVDAGAGTSMGPSLGEVRTHLEAAGYRPDQIDEILITHLHADHVGGLIDSHGMVYPKAVVRVNADEVRFWEDPANTSKVDPSIRVSFDTVAKALKPYEAIGHVKPLHGGETIAPGLTAVDETGHTAGHTGYRIDSDGKTLIVWGDVVHLPMAQFPDPKVTIKFDGEPAAAAACREKLLAEATKGGYFIAAAHIAFPGIGSVAGSAQGYEWTPVTQ
;
A
#
# COMPACT_ATOMS: atom_id res chain seq x y z
N MET A 1 95.96 -11.55 35.06
CA MET A 1 94.80 -10.82 34.57
C MET A 1 93.97 -11.81 33.76
N LYS A 2 92.84 -12.27 34.35
CA LYS A 2 91.95 -13.25 33.73
C LYS A 2 90.74 -12.47 33.17
N ALA A 3 90.54 -12.52 31.87
CA ALA A 3 89.36 -11.96 31.22
C ALA A 3 88.26 -13.07 31.11
N THR A 4 87.16 -12.84 31.72
CA THR A 4 85.97 -13.73 31.67
C THR A 4 85.14 -13.35 30.48
N PHE A 5 84.89 -14.33 29.59
CA PHE A 5 83.96 -14.19 28.44
C PHE A 5 82.51 -14.57 28.91
N GLU A 6 81.57 -13.65 28.86
CA GLU A 6 80.13 -13.96 29.02
C GLU A 6 79.52 -14.35 27.68
N LEU A 7 78.92 -15.54 27.66
CA LEU A 7 78.16 -16.05 26.53
C LEU A 7 76.73 -15.44 26.54
N LEU A 8 76.47 -14.61 25.57
CA LEU A 8 75.07 -14.20 25.30
C LEU A 8 74.28 -15.39 24.70
N ARG A 9 73.27 -15.88 25.44
CA ARG A 9 72.26 -16.86 24.93
C ARG A 9 71.22 -16.11 24.16
N SER A 10 71.14 -16.29 22.85
CA SER A 10 70.07 -15.87 21.99
C SER A 10 68.81 -16.77 22.17
N LYS A 11 67.68 -16.21 22.51
CA LYS A 11 66.40 -16.90 22.54
C LYS A 11 65.82 -16.96 21.13
N PRO A 12 65.24 -18.06 20.70
CA PRO A 12 64.54 -18.10 19.40
C PRO A 12 63.19 -17.35 19.47
N ILE A 13 63.00 -16.45 18.50
CA ILE A 13 61.64 -15.80 18.25
C ILE A 13 60.83 -16.82 17.50
N VAL A 14 59.79 -17.34 18.15
CA VAL A 14 58.74 -18.13 17.49
C VAL A 14 57.76 -17.18 16.84
N LEU A 15 57.82 -17.08 15.51
CA LEU A 15 56.88 -16.32 14.70
C LEU A 15 55.60 -17.15 14.56
N ALA A 16 54.56 -16.85 15.38
CA ALA A 16 53.26 -17.45 15.24
C ALA A 16 52.52 -16.81 14.05
N MET A 17 52.46 -17.54 12.95
CA MET A 17 51.73 -17.17 11.75
C MET A 17 50.25 -17.44 12.03
N GLY A 18 49.50 -16.39 12.45
CA GLY A 18 48.07 -16.44 12.63
C GLY A 18 47.37 -16.54 11.27
N LEU A 19 46.80 -17.71 10.95
CA LEU A 19 45.87 -17.87 9.87
C LEU A 19 44.55 -17.11 10.25
N LEU A 20 44.33 -15.93 9.64
CA LEU A 20 43.04 -15.29 9.63
C LEU A 20 42.11 -16.14 8.73
N PHE A 21 41.27 -16.95 9.35
CA PHE A 21 40.09 -17.48 8.67
C PHE A 21 39.12 -16.33 8.49
N CYS A 22 39.04 -15.72 7.29
CA CYS A 22 37.89 -14.95 6.86
C CYS A 22 36.72 -15.92 6.69
N VAL A 23 35.90 -16.07 7.73
CA VAL A 23 34.57 -16.63 7.60
C VAL A 23 33.76 -15.58 6.84
N ALA A 24 33.59 -15.78 5.53
CA ALA A 24 32.58 -15.08 4.78
C ALA A 24 31.23 -15.45 5.41
N ALA A 25 30.66 -14.52 6.18
CA ALA A 25 29.26 -14.62 6.58
C ALA A 25 28.43 -14.59 5.29
N GLN A 26 28.04 -15.77 4.81
CA GLN A 26 26.94 -15.87 3.87
C GLN A 26 25.74 -15.30 4.63
N GLY A 27 25.34 -14.08 4.25
CA GLY A 27 24.07 -13.54 4.69
C GLY A 27 23.01 -14.54 4.27
N ALA A 28 22.43 -15.24 5.25
CA ALA A 28 21.19 -15.94 5.01
C ALA A 28 20.21 -14.86 4.57
N ASP A 29 19.75 -14.94 3.32
CA ASP A 29 18.65 -14.12 2.85
C ASP A 29 17.52 -14.29 3.87
N ALA A 30 17.10 -13.17 4.49
CA ALA A 30 15.92 -13.19 5.33
C ALA A 30 14.79 -13.83 4.50
N PRO A 31 14.01 -14.77 5.07
CA PRO A 31 12.96 -15.42 4.30
C PRO A 31 12.11 -14.32 3.67
N SER A 32 12.04 -14.32 2.33
CA SER A 32 11.23 -13.37 1.60
C SER A 32 9.81 -13.48 2.14
N SER A 33 9.22 -12.35 2.54
CA SER A 33 7.81 -12.32 2.95
C SER A 33 6.98 -13.05 1.89
N PRO A 34 6.03 -13.92 2.27
CA PRO A 34 5.23 -14.68 1.30
C PRO A 34 4.34 -13.78 0.42
N GLY A 35 4.45 -12.45 0.55
CA GLY A 35 3.68 -11.46 -0.20
C GLY A 35 2.22 -11.35 0.22
N PHE A 36 1.77 -12.13 1.21
CA PHE A 36 0.45 -12.01 1.81
C PHE A 36 0.53 -12.07 3.34
N TYR A 37 -0.47 -11.46 4.00
CA TYR A 37 -0.63 -11.51 5.45
C TYR A 37 -2.10 -11.68 5.83
N LYS A 38 -2.44 -12.67 6.66
CA LYS A 38 -3.82 -12.93 7.09
C LYS A 38 -4.09 -12.32 8.45
N TYR A 39 -5.00 -11.35 8.49
CA TYR A 39 -5.45 -10.68 9.70
C TYR A 39 -6.87 -11.13 10.08
N LYS A 40 -7.07 -11.56 11.32
CA LYS A 40 -8.38 -11.99 11.81
C LYS A 40 -9.14 -10.83 12.46
N LEU A 41 -10.19 -10.35 11.80
CA LEU A 41 -11.09 -9.34 12.30
C LEU A 41 -12.42 -10.01 12.73
N GLY A 42 -12.55 -10.40 14.00
CA GLY A 42 -13.72 -11.15 14.45
C GLY A 42 -13.92 -12.45 13.65
N ALA A 43 -15.09 -12.61 13.04
CA ALA A 43 -15.41 -13.75 12.17
C ALA A 43 -14.79 -13.66 10.77
N VAL A 44 -14.47 -12.43 10.31
CA VAL A 44 -13.93 -12.15 8.97
C VAL A 44 -12.41 -12.34 8.95
N THR A 45 -11.86 -12.82 7.84
CA THR A 45 -10.42 -12.81 7.56
C THR A 45 -10.13 -11.73 6.51
N VAL A 46 -9.27 -10.77 6.85
CA VAL A 46 -8.72 -9.80 5.90
C VAL A 46 -7.34 -10.25 5.49
N VAL A 47 -7.10 -10.43 4.19
CA VAL A 47 -5.80 -10.85 3.66
C VAL A 47 -5.18 -9.68 2.92
N ALA A 48 -4.11 -9.11 3.48
CA ALA A 48 -3.29 -8.15 2.75
C ALA A 48 -2.50 -8.88 1.68
N LEU A 49 -2.49 -8.33 0.47
CA LEU A 49 -1.81 -8.84 -0.71
C LEU A 49 -0.87 -7.75 -1.22
N SER A 50 0.43 -8.00 -1.19
CA SER A 50 1.40 -7.08 -1.76
C SER A 50 1.32 -7.12 -3.28
N ASP A 51 1.20 -5.97 -3.93
CA ASP A 51 1.40 -5.85 -5.37
C ASP A 51 2.88 -5.63 -5.72
N GLY A 52 3.66 -5.20 -4.73
CA GLY A 52 5.05 -4.83 -4.83
C GLY A 52 5.32 -3.43 -4.27
N THR A 53 6.39 -2.81 -4.74
CA THR A 53 6.78 -1.45 -4.35
C THR A 53 7.19 -0.63 -5.57
N PHE A 54 6.90 0.66 -5.52
CA PHE A 54 7.43 1.63 -6.46
C PHE A 54 8.24 2.72 -5.74
N ALA A 55 9.06 3.42 -6.49
CA ALA A 55 9.89 4.48 -5.98
C ALA A 55 9.13 5.82 -6.08
N LEU A 56 8.45 6.24 -5.00
CA LEU A 56 7.72 7.51 -4.93
C LEU A 56 8.74 8.66 -4.88
N PRO A 57 8.80 9.56 -5.86
CA PRO A 57 9.63 10.77 -5.80
C PRO A 57 8.97 11.79 -4.85
N ALA A 58 9.01 11.48 -3.56
CA ALA A 58 8.27 12.18 -2.52
C ALA A 58 8.58 13.68 -2.48
N ARG A 59 9.86 14.06 -2.68
CA ARG A 59 10.27 15.47 -2.67
C ARG A 59 9.61 16.28 -3.78
N ASP A 60 9.32 15.66 -4.93
CA ASP A 60 8.79 16.34 -6.11
C ASP A 60 7.25 16.30 -6.17
N LEU A 61 6.64 15.29 -5.54
CA LEU A 61 5.19 15.04 -5.60
C LEU A 61 4.43 15.52 -4.39
N MET A 62 5.02 15.47 -3.20
CA MET A 62 4.36 15.95 -1.98
C MET A 62 4.31 17.47 -1.95
N ILE A 63 3.23 18.02 -1.42
CA ILE A 63 2.95 19.44 -1.29
C ILE A 63 2.91 19.80 0.19
N ASP A 64 3.82 20.68 0.61
CA ASP A 64 3.90 21.17 1.98
C ASP A 64 2.61 21.91 2.41
N ALA A 65 2.09 21.61 3.58
CA ALA A 65 1.11 22.46 4.27
C ALA A 65 1.82 23.67 4.89
N HIS A 66 3.03 23.46 5.42
CA HIS A 66 3.91 24.49 5.94
C HIS A 66 5.29 24.38 5.29
N LYS A 67 5.86 25.50 4.83
CA LYS A 67 7.11 25.53 4.04
C LYS A 67 8.23 24.66 4.64
N GLY A 68 8.72 23.72 3.86
CA GLY A 68 9.84 22.85 4.20
C GLY A 68 9.49 21.63 5.06
N GLU A 69 8.22 21.40 5.30
CA GLU A 69 7.72 20.35 6.18
C GLU A 69 8.02 18.94 5.66
N VAL A 70 7.78 18.70 4.37
CA VAL A 70 8.10 17.42 3.72
C VAL A 70 9.59 17.12 3.78
N GLU A 71 10.44 18.13 3.51
CA GLU A 71 11.90 17.97 3.60
C GLU A 71 12.34 17.67 5.05
N ALA A 72 11.74 18.32 6.04
CA ALA A 72 12.01 18.05 7.45
C ALA A 72 11.58 16.63 7.84
N ALA A 73 10.42 16.17 7.37
CA ALA A 73 9.91 14.82 7.61
C ALA A 73 10.83 13.74 6.98
N LEU A 74 11.25 13.93 5.72
CA LEU A 74 12.20 13.04 5.05
C LEU A 74 13.54 12.99 5.78
N THR A 75 14.07 14.14 6.21
CA THR A 75 15.33 14.23 6.96
C THR A 75 15.24 13.50 8.30
N LYS A 76 14.17 13.72 9.07
CA LYS A 76 13.91 13.06 10.36
C LYS A 76 13.81 11.54 10.22
N ALA A 77 13.22 11.08 9.12
CA ALA A 77 13.07 9.66 8.82
C ALA A 77 14.32 9.03 8.17
N HIS A 78 15.40 9.80 7.98
CA HIS A 78 16.59 9.38 7.22
C HIS A 78 16.25 8.84 5.82
N ALA A 79 15.18 9.33 5.23
CA ALA A 79 14.72 8.96 3.89
C ALA A 79 15.38 9.84 2.82
N GLY A 80 15.55 9.27 1.63
CA GLY A 80 15.99 10.02 0.46
C GLY A 80 14.85 10.86 -0.16
N LYS A 81 15.16 11.53 -1.28
CA LYS A 81 14.14 12.26 -2.07
C LYS A 81 13.08 11.33 -2.66
N THR A 82 13.44 10.07 -2.85
CA THR A 82 12.58 8.98 -3.33
C THR A 82 12.39 7.98 -2.21
N VAL A 83 11.13 7.60 -1.96
CA VAL A 83 10.74 6.69 -0.87
C VAL A 83 10.14 5.42 -1.47
N PRO A 84 10.62 4.22 -1.09
CA PRO A 84 9.95 2.98 -1.44
C PRO A 84 8.53 2.97 -0.88
N THR A 85 7.54 2.86 -1.75
CA THR A 85 6.12 2.92 -1.40
C THR A 85 5.45 1.62 -1.82
N SER A 86 4.80 0.96 -0.87
CA SER A 86 4.06 -0.28 -1.13
C SER A 86 2.80 0.00 -1.95
N VAL A 87 2.37 -1.00 -2.72
CA VAL A 87 1.01 -1.10 -3.24
C VAL A 87 0.40 -2.36 -2.64
N ASN A 88 -0.68 -2.20 -1.89
CA ASN A 88 -1.37 -3.29 -1.20
C ASN A 88 -2.83 -3.36 -1.65
N ALA A 89 -3.29 -4.56 -1.94
CA ALA A 89 -4.71 -4.89 -2.11
C ALA A 89 -5.17 -5.76 -0.93
N PHE A 90 -6.48 -5.88 -0.74
CA PHE A 90 -7.02 -6.59 0.43
C PHE A 90 -8.16 -7.52 0.04
N LEU A 91 -8.02 -8.82 0.36
CA LEU A 91 -9.13 -9.75 0.24
C LEU A 91 -9.90 -9.83 1.57
N ILE A 92 -11.22 -9.65 1.50
CA ILE A 92 -12.16 -9.83 2.60
C ILE A 92 -12.84 -11.19 2.42
N ASP A 93 -12.46 -12.16 3.26
CA ASP A 93 -13.09 -13.50 3.28
C ASP A 93 -14.04 -13.59 4.47
N THR A 94 -15.34 -13.61 4.16
CA THR A 94 -16.42 -13.75 5.16
C THR A 94 -16.75 -15.21 5.48
N GLY A 95 -16.06 -16.17 4.82
CA GLY A 95 -16.38 -17.59 4.85
C GLY A 95 -17.42 -17.99 3.78
N THR A 96 -18.33 -17.10 3.41
CA THR A 96 -19.36 -17.33 2.38
C THR A 96 -19.11 -16.52 1.09
N ARG A 97 -18.42 -15.37 1.20
CA ARG A 97 -18.09 -14.49 0.08
C ARG A 97 -16.62 -14.09 0.14
N ARG A 98 -16.03 -13.92 -1.02
CA ARG A 98 -14.67 -13.43 -1.22
C ARG A 98 -14.72 -12.13 -2.01
N ILE A 99 -14.36 -11.04 -1.36
CA ILE A 99 -14.47 -9.69 -1.87
C ILE A 99 -13.07 -9.10 -1.90
N LEU A 100 -12.57 -8.79 -3.08
CA LEU A 100 -11.26 -8.16 -3.24
C LEU A 100 -11.45 -6.63 -3.23
N VAL A 101 -10.63 -5.91 -2.48
CA VAL A 101 -10.54 -4.45 -2.53
C VAL A 101 -9.27 -4.09 -3.27
N ASP A 102 -9.42 -3.46 -4.42
CA ASP A 102 -8.42 -3.17 -5.44
C ASP A 102 -7.75 -4.42 -6.03
N ALA A 103 -7.10 -4.28 -7.17
CA ALA A 103 -6.53 -5.39 -7.93
C ALA A 103 -5.02 -5.23 -8.21
N GLY A 104 -4.39 -4.15 -7.73
CA GLY A 104 -3.01 -3.82 -8.02
C GLY A 104 -2.80 -3.23 -9.42
N ALA A 105 -1.54 -3.01 -9.77
CA ALA A 105 -1.12 -2.36 -11.01
C ALA A 105 -1.16 -3.30 -12.24
N GLY A 106 -1.13 -4.61 -12.02
CA GLY A 106 -0.92 -5.55 -13.11
C GLY A 106 0.37 -5.24 -13.86
N THR A 107 0.27 -5.04 -15.18
CA THR A 107 1.43 -4.70 -16.02
C THR A 107 1.56 -3.22 -16.34
N SER A 108 0.69 -2.36 -15.78
CA SER A 108 0.56 -0.96 -16.20
C SER A 108 1.68 -0.04 -15.70
N MET A 109 2.36 -0.38 -14.60
CA MET A 109 3.35 0.48 -13.94
C MET A 109 4.75 -0.15 -13.82
N GLY A 110 5.05 -1.13 -14.66
CA GLY A 110 6.38 -1.75 -14.73
C GLY A 110 6.56 -2.99 -13.85
N PRO A 111 7.77 -3.59 -13.88
CA PRO A 111 7.99 -4.95 -13.37
C PRO A 111 8.15 -5.06 -11.85
N SER A 112 8.14 -3.95 -11.11
CA SER A 112 8.22 -3.96 -9.63
C SER A 112 6.86 -4.11 -8.95
N LEU A 113 5.78 -4.13 -9.74
CA LEU A 113 4.38 -4.27 -9.33
C LEU A 113 3.72 -5.42 -10.12
N GLY A 114 2.46 -5.73 -9.80
CA GLY A 114 1.66 -6.71 -10.53
C GLY A 114 1.56 -8.09 -9.86
N GLU A 115 1.89 -8.20 -8.57
CA GLU A 115 1.97 -9.47 -7.85
C GLU A 115 0.70 -9.83 -7.06
N VAL A 116 -0.36 -9.01 -7.08
CA VAL A 116 -1.60 -9.27 -6.31
C VAL A 116 -2.16 -10.67 -6.61
N ARG A 117 -2.25 -11.05 -7.88
CA ARG A 117 -2.73 -12.39 -8.27
C ARG A 117 -1.85 -13.50 -7.73
N THR A 118 -0.53 -13.39 -7.88
CA THR A 118 0.44 -14.37 -7.39
C THR A 118 0.30 -14.57 -5.88
N HIS A 119 0.19 -13.47 -5.13
CA HIS A 119 0.06 -13.52 -3.68
C HIS A 119 -1.33 -13.96 -3.20
N LEU A 120 -2.39 -13.68 -3.97
CA LEU A 120 -3.72 -14.25 -3.77
C LEU A 120 -3.68 -15.79 -3.85
N GLU A 121 -3.04 -16.33 -4.90
CA GLU A 121 -2.88 -17.76 -5.10
C GLU A 121 -2.00 -18.39 -4.01
N ALA A 122 -0.90 -17.74 -3.62
CA ALA A 122 -0.06 -18.17 -2.50
C ALA A 122 -0.81 -18.17 -1.15
N ALA A 123 -1.77 -17.25 -0.96
CA ALA A 123 -2.63 -17.22 0.22
C ALA A 123 -3.69 -18.34 0.22
N GLY A 124 -3.80 -19.15 -0.85
CA GLY A 124 -4.71 -20.28 -0.98
C GLY A 124 -6.05 -19.95 -1.63
N TYR A 125 -6.15 -18.82 -2.31
CA TYR A 125 -7.34 -18.41 -3.06
C TYR A 125 -7.07 -18.44 -4.56
N ARG A 126 -8.12 -18.65 -5.37
CA ARG A 126 -8.02 -18.59 -6.83
C ARG A 126 -8.82 -17.39 -7.35
N PRO A 127 -8.37 -16.74 -8.45
CA PRO A 127 -9.08 -15.63 -9.06
C PRO A 127 -10.54 -15.94 -9.42
N ASP A 128 -10.85 -17.18 -9.84
CA ASP A 128 -12.22 -17.61 -10.17
C ASP A 128 -13.14 -17.82 -8.95
N GLN A 129 -12.62 -17.62 -7.73
CA GLN A 129 -13.37 -17.67 -6.47
C GLN A 129 -13.75 -16.28 -5.94
N ILE A 130 -13.30 -15.21 -6.60
CA ILE A 130 -13.64 -13.84 -6.19
C ILE A 130 -15.04 -13.52 -6.70
N ASP A 131 -15.91 -13.14 -5.77
CA ASP A 131 -17.33 -12.84 -6.05
C ASP A 131 -17.51 -11.38 -6.49
N GLU A 132 -16.79 -10.47 -5.82
CA GLU A 132 -16.82 -9.03 -6.10
C GLU A 132 -15.44 -8.42 -5.99
N ILE A 133 -15.21 -7.37 -6.76
CA ILE A 133 -14.05 -6.49 -6.63
C ILE A 133 -14.58 -5.09 -6.36
N LEU A 134 -14.18 -4.53 -5.23
CA LEU A 134 -14.51 -3.18 -4.82
C LEU A 134 -13.32 -2.29 -5.14
N ILE A 135 -13.50 -1.34 -6.03
CA ILE A 135 -12.43 -0.42 -6.43
C ILE A 135 -12.52 0.84 -5.57
N THR A 136 -11.43 1.19 -4.90
CA THR A 136 -11.37 2.42 -4.11
C THR A 136 -11.40 3.64 -5.01
N HIS A 137 -10.60 3.63 -6.09
CA HIS A 137 -10.56 4.65 -7.13
C HIS A 137 -9.84 4.11 -8.38
N LEU A 138 -9.89 4.87 -9.47
CA LEU A 138 -9.42 4.38 -10.79
C LEU A 138 -8.00 4.83 -11.14
N HIS A 139 -7.04 4.90 -10.18
CA HIS A 139 -5.63 4.96 -10.53
C HIS A 139 -5.12 3.60 -11.01
N ALA A 140 -4.05 3.63 -11.81
CA ALA A 140 -3.54 2.45 -12.51
C ALA A 140 -3.08 1.32 -11.57
N ASP A 141 -2.58 1.65 -10.41
CA ASP A 141 -2.11 0.72 -9.38
C ASP A 141 -3.23 0.08 -8.53
N HIS A 142 -4.48 0.49 -8.74
CA HIS A 142 -5.66 -0.10 -8.10
C HIS A 142 -6.50 -0.94 -9.06
N VAL A 143 -6.47 -0.60 -10.36
CA VAL A 143 -7.36 -1.21 -11.36
C VAL A 143 -6.63 -2.05 -12.41
N GLY A 144 -5.32 -1.85 -12.58
CA GLY A 144 -4.54 -2.49 -13.65
C GLY A 144 -4.53 -4.02 -13.60
N GLY A 145 -4.56 -4.59 -12.40
CA GLY A 145 -4.58 -6.05 -12.19
C GLY A 145 -5.91 -6.75 -12.47
N LEU A 146 -6.95 -6.01 -12.87
CA LEU A 146 -8.22 -6.62 -13.34
C LEU A 146 -8.03 -7.44 -14.61
N ILE A 147 -7.01 -7.12 -15.41
CA ILE A 147 -6.69 -7.80 -16.67
C ILE A 147 -5.23 -8.22 -16.76
N ASP A 148 -4.96 -9.23 -17.56
CA ASP A 148 -3.63 -9.63 -18.01
C ASP A 148 -3.60 -9.84 -19.52
N SER A 149 -2.53 -10.44 -20.05
CA SER A 149 -2.40 -10.77 -21.49
C SER A 149 -3.43 -11.78 -21.99
N HIS A 150 -4.16 -12.46 -21.11
CA HIS A 150 -5.18 -13.46 -21.44
C HIS A 150 -6.61 -12.92 -21.28
N GLY A 151 -6.78 -11.68 -20.79
CA GLY A 151 -8.07 -11.04 -20.57
C GLY A 151 -8.39 -10.82 -19.10
N MET A 152 -9.63 -11.06 -18.67
CA MET A 152 -10.07 -10.86 -17.30
C MET A 152 -9.36 -11.82 -16.33
N VAL A 153 -8.69 -11.28 -15.33
CA VAL A 153 -8.05 -12.07 -14.24
C VAL A 153 -9.10 -12.70 -13.33
N TYR A 154 -10.19 -12.00 -13.08
CA TYR A 154 -11.26 -12.42 -12.16
C TYR A 154 -12.59 -12.63 -12.92
N PRO A 155 -12.74 -13.73 -13.69
CA PRO A 155 -13.79 -13.84 -14.71
C PRO A 155 -15.22 -13.94 -14.16
N LYS A 156 -15.40 -14.24 -12.87
CA LYS A 156 -16.72 -14.31 -12.21
C LYS A 156 -17.08 -13.09 -11.40
N ALA A 157 -16.08 -12.25 -11.10
CA ALA A 157 -16.26 -11.13 -10.21
C ALA A 157 -17.13 -10.03 -10.83
N VAL A 158 -17.96 -9.40 -9.99
CA VAL A 158 -18.60 -8.13 -10.29
C VAL A 158 -17.70 -7.01 -9.78
N VAL A 159 -17.27 -6.12 -10.66
CA VAL A 159 -16.46 -4.94 -10.31
C VAL A 159 -17.42 -3.82 -9.90
N ARG A 160 -17.25 -3.32 -8.70
CA ARG A 160 -18.02 -2.19 -8.18
C ARG A 160 -17.11 -0.98 -7.98
N VAL A 161 -17.52 0.13 -8.53
CA VAL A 161 -16.74 1.37 -8.53
C VAL A 161 -17.68 2.56 -8.46
N ASN A 162 -17.25 3.64 -7.83
CA ASN A 162 -18.03 4.87 -7.76
C ASN A 162 -18.28 5.42 -9.18
N ALA A 163 -19.52 5.80 -9.46
CA ALA A 163 -19.91 6.31 -10.77
C ALA A 163 -19.18 7.60 -11.17
N ASP A 164 -18.76 8.42 -10.20
CA ASP A 164 -18.00 9.65 -10.46
C ASP A 164 -16.56 9.34 -10.90
N GLU A 165 -15.95 8.24 -10.42
CA GLU A 165 -14.68 7.73 -10.92
C GLU A 165 -14.79 7.36 -12.40
N VAL A 166 -15.75 6.50 -12.76
CA VAL A 166 -15.94 6.08 -14.14
C VAL A 166 -16.14 7.30 -15.05
N ARG A 167 -17.03 8.21 -14.67
CA ARG A 167 -17.29 9.44 -15.43
C ARG A 167 -16.05 10.30 -15.64
N PHE A 168 -15.20 10.39 -14.62
CA PHE A 168 -13.97 11.20 -14.71
C PHE A 168 -12.91 10.55 -15.60
N TRP A 169 -12.60 9.28 -15.35
CA TRP A 169 -11.47 8.60 -15.98
C TRP A 169 -11.75 8.06 -17.39
N GLU A 170 -13.01 7.90 -17.76
CA GLU A 170 -13.39 7.55 -19.14
C GLU A 170 -13.50 8.76 -20.08
N ASP A 171 -13.54 9.97 -19.55
CA ASP A 171 -13.54 11.19 -20.37
C ASP A 171 -12.11 11.66 -20.67
N PRO A 172 -11.62 11.51 -21.91
CA PRO A 172 -10.27 11.92 -22.30
C PRO A 172 -10.02 13.43 -22.16
N ALA A 173 -11.07 14.26 -22.10
CA ALA A 173 -10.95 15.70 -21.87
C ALA A 173 -10.39 16.01 -20.46
N ASN A 174 -10.48 15.06 -19.53
CA ASN A 174 -9.94 15.22 -18.18
C ASN A 174 -8.42 14.94 -18.08
N THR A 175 -7.77 14.40 -19.13
CA THR A 175 -6.33 14.07 -19.14
C THR A 175 -5.44 15.27 -18.80
N SER A 176 -5.85 16.49 -19.19
CA SER A 176 -5.11 17.70 -18.87
C SER A 176 -5.29 18.21 -17.44
N LYS A 177 -6.25 17.68 -16.69
CA LYS A 177 -6.60 18.10 -15.33
C LYS A 177 -5.79 17.37 -14.24
N VAL A 178 -5.07 16.32 -14.60
CA VAL A 178 -4.29 15.49 -13.66
C VAL A 178 -2.80 15.69 -13.86
N ASP A 179 -2.03 15.34 -12.82
CA ASP A 179 -0.56 15.33 -12.92
C ASP A 179 -0.10 14.38 -14.05
N PRO A 180 0.92 14.75 -14.83
CA PRO A 180 1.41 13.91 -15.93
C PRO A 180 1.76 12.47 -15.51
N SER A 181 2.21 12.25 -14.28
CA SER A 181 2.64 10.93 -13.78
C SER A 181 1.49 9.92 -13.61
N ILE A 182 0.24 10.41 -13.43
CA ILE A 182 -0.94 9.53 -13.27
C ILE A 182 -1.79 9.43 -14.54
N ARG A 183 -1.40 10.07 -15.66
CA ARG A 183 -2.16 10.01 -16.91
C ARG A 183 -2.28 8.61 -17.50
N VAL A 184 -1.36 7.71 -17.16
CA VAL A 184 -1.43 6.29 -17.51
C VAL A 184 -2.75 5.64 -17.08
N SER A 185 -3.40 6.17 -16.05
CA SER A 185 -4.66 5.66 -15.53
C SER A 185 -5.79 5.71 -16.56
N PHE A 186 -5.85 6.73 -17.43
CA PHE A 186 -6.88 6.79 -18.49
C PHE A 186 -6.84 5.57 -19.41
N ASP A 187 -5.65 5.22 -19.91
CA ASP A 187 -5.47 4.04 -20.76
C ASP A 187 -5.69 2.74 -20.00
N THR A 188 -5.26 2.68 -18.75
CA THR A 188 -5.40 1.50 -17.90
C THR A 188 -6.87 1.24 -17.59
N VAL A 189 -7.63 2.25 -17.18
CA VAL A 189 -9.07 2.17 -16.89
C VAL A 189 -9.83 1.69 -18.12
N ALA A 190 -9.62 2.34 -19.29
CA ALA A 190 -10.29 1.97 -20.52
C ALA A 190 -10.05 0.51 -20.93
N LYS A 191 -8.86 -0.03 -20.67
CA LYS A 191 -8.52 -1.43 -20.96
C LYS A 191 -9.07 -2.39 -19.91
N ALA A 192 -8.97 -2.02 -18.62
CA ALA A 192 -9.29 -2.88 -17.49
C ALA A 192 -10.80 -3.08 -17.32
N LEU A 193 -11.62 -2.02 -17.48
CA LEU A 193 -13.07 -2.11 -17.28
C LEU A 193 -13.80 -2.71 -18.49
N LYS A 194 -13.34 -2.44 -19.71
CA LYS A 194 -14.02 -2.85 -20.94
C LYS A 194 -14.44 -4.33 -21.01
N PRO A 195 -13.62 -5.33 -20.63
CA PRO A 195 -14.05 -6.73 -20.66
C PRO A 195 -15.19 -7.04 -19.67
N TYR A 196 -15.18 -6.39 -18.50
CA TYR A 196 -16.22 -6.55 -17.49
C TYR A 196 -17.50 -5.82 -17.88
N GLU A 197 -17.41 -4.66 -18.50
CA GLU A 197 -18.56 -3.93 -19.07
C GLU A 197 -19.27 -4.72 -20.15
N ALA A 198 -18.50 -5.36 -21.04
CA ALA A 198 -19.03 -6.15 -22.15
C ALA A 198 -19.96 -7.30 -21.69
N ILE A 199 -19.78 -7.77 -20.45
CA ILE A 199 -20.62 -8.82 -19.85
C ILE A 199 -21.54 -8.28 -18.73
N GLY A 200 -21.61 -6.95 -18.55
CA GLY A 200 -22.45 -6.30 -17.57
C GLY A 200 -21.98 -6.48 -16.11
N HIS A 201 -20.69 -6.76 -15.90
CA HIS A 201 -20.08 -6.96 -14.58
C HIS A 201 -19.46 -5.70 -13.98
N VAL A 202 -19.58 -4.54 -14.60
CA VAL A 202 -19.28 -3.25 -13.93
C VAL A 202 -20.57 -2.68 -13.35
N LYS A 203 -20.59 -2.37 -12.06
CA LYS A 203 -21.75 -1.86 -11.34
C LYS A 203 -21.39 -0.59 -10.57
N PRO A 204 -22.25 0.43 -10.59
CA PRO A 204 -22.02 1.64 -9.80
C PRO A 204 -22.06 1.33 -8.30
N LEU A 205 -21.31 2.13 -7.56
CA LEU A 205 -21.24 2.13 -6.10
C LEU A 205 -21.41 3.58 -5.60
N HIS A 206 -21.95 3.74 -4.39
CA HIS A 206 -22.10 5.04 -3.76
C HIS A 206 -21.66 4.98 -2.30
N GLY A 207 -21.10 6.07 -1.78
CA GLY A 207 -20.79 6.21 -0.35
C GLY A 207 -22.04 5.98 0.52
N GLY A 208 -21.87 5.28 1.64
CA GLY A 208 -22.95 4.89 2.55
C GLY A 208 -23.69 3.62 2.15
N GLU A 209 -23.40 3.03 0.99
CA GLU A 209 -24.05 1.80 0.55
C GLU A 209 -23.59 0.59 1.36
N THR A 210 -24.52 -0.23 1.86
CA THR A 210 -24.23 -1.53 2.46
C THR A 210 -24.07 -2.57 1.36
N ILE A 211 -22.84 -3.11 1.23
CA ILE A 211 -22.47 -4.08 0.19
C ILE A 211 -22.80 -5.51 0.63
N ALA A 212 -22.53 -5.79 1.89
CA ALA A 212 -22.84 -7.06 2.54
C ALA A 212 -23.03 -6.82 4.05
N PRO A 213 -23.59 -7.77 4.81
CA PRO A 213 -23.64 -7.65 6.26
C PRO A 213 -22.26 -7.36 6.85
N GLY A 214 -22.14 -6.22 7.56
CA GLY A 214 -20.89 -5.75 8.13
C GLY A 214 -19.88 -5.15 7.14
N LEU A 215 -20.27 -4.90 5.88
CA LEU A 215 -19.42 -4.24 4.87
C LEU A 215 -20.15 -3.06 4.23
N THR A 216 -19.62 -1.86 4.42
CA THR A 216 -20.23 -0.60 3.97
C THR A 216 -19.21 0.27 3.23
N ALA A 217 -19.63 0.88 2.13
CA ALA A 217 -18.83 1.88 1.42
C ALA A 217 -18.78 3.19 2.22
N VAL A 218 -17.62 3.82 2.28
CA VAL A 218 -17.39 5.10 2.95
C VAL A 218 -17.01 6.13 1.90
N ASP A 219 -17.65 7.29 1.92
CA ASP A 219 -17.27 8.40 1.06
C ASP A 219 -15.95 9.02 1.57
N GLU A 220 -14.92 8.92 0.76
CA GLU A 220 -13.57 9.43 1.00
C GLU A 220 -13.12 10.36 -0.15
N THR A 221 -14.08 11.03 -0.80
CA THR A 221 -13.84 11.95 -1.92
C THR A 221 -12.79 13.00 -1.58
N GLY A 222 -11.91 13.27 -2.56
CA GLY A 222 -10.85 14.30 -2.47
C GLY A 222 -9.57 13.89 -3.19
N HIS A 223 -9.05 12.69 -2.91
CA HIS A 223 -7.93 12.14 -3.67
C HIS A 223 -8.32 11.96 -5.14
N THR A 224 -9.47 11.33 -5.39
CA THR A 224 -10.16 11.36 -6.68
C THR A 224 -11.62 11.73 -6.50
N ALA A 225 -12.34 11.91 -7.62
CA ALA A 225 -13.71 12.43 -7.64
C ALA A 225 -14.73 11.53 -6.93
N GLY A 226 -14.47 10.24 -6.86
CA GLY A 226 -15.32 9.25 -6.21
C GLY A 226 -14.54 8.28 -5.33
N HIS A 227 -13.40 8.71 -4.78
CA HIS A 227 -12.61 7.87 -3.89
C HIS A 227 -13.46 7.32 -2.76
N THR A 228 -13.44 6.00 -2.58
CA THR A 228 -14.34 5.26 -1.70
C THR A 228 -13.55 4.29 -0.83
N GLY A 229 -13.68 4.40 0.48
CA GLY A 229 -13.18 3.42 1.44
C GLY A 229 -14.21 2.33 1.72
N TYR A 230 -13.78 1.29 2.42
CA TYR A 230 -14.63 0.15 2.77
C TYR A 230 -14.49 -0.20 4.24
N ARG A 231 -15.57 0.02 4.99
CA ARG A 231 -15.67 -0.28 6.40
C ARG A 231 -16.14 -1.71 6.61
N ILE A 232 -15.38 -2.48 7.38
CA ILE A 232 -15.69 -3.86 7.79
C ILE A 232 -15.93 -3.88 9.29
N ASP A 233 -17.14 -4.26 9.70
CA ASP A 233 -17.51 -4.47 11.10
C ASP A 233 -17.75 -5.97 11.37
N SER A 234 -17.04 -6.54 12.35
CA SER A 234 -17.16 -7.95 12.72
C SER A 234 -16.85 -8.14 14.20
N ASP A 235 -17.78 -8.75 14.94
CA ASP A 235 -17.65 -9.07 16.38
C ASP A 235 -17.17 -7.87 17.23
N GLY A 236 -17.76 -6.68 16.99
CA GLY A 236 -17.45 -5.45 17.72
C GLY A 236 -16.11 -4.82 17.36
N LYS A 237 -15.42 -5.32 16.35
CA LYS A 237 -14.20 -4.73 15.79
C LYS A 237 -14.49 -4.08 14.45
N THR A 238 -13.79 -2.99 14.17
CA THR A 238 -13.88 -2.26 12.88
C THR A 238 -12.52 -2.21 12.22
N LEU A 239 -12.50 -2.42 10.91
CA LEU A 239 -11.37 -2.12 10.02
C LEU A 239 -11.87 -1.33 8.83
N ILE A 240 -11.11 -0.33 8.40
CA ILE A 240 -11.41 0.45 7.20
C ILE A 240 -10.28 0.25 6.19
N VAL A 241 -10.61 -0.25 5.00
CA VAL A 241 -9.73 -0.16 3.84
C VAL A 241 -9.94 1.22 3.24
N TRP A 242 -8.95 2.08 3.33
CA TRP A 242 -9.10 3.50 3.00
C TRP A 242 -8.35 3.96 1.72
N GLY A 243 -7.91 3.01 0.87
CA GLY A 243 -7.22 3.35 -0.40
C GLY A 243 -6.06 4.33 -0.20
N ASP A 244 -6.14 5.48 -0.86
CA ASP A 244 -5.09 6.48 -1.00
C ASP A 244 -5.24 7.69 -0.09
N VAL A 245 -5.71 7.47 1.13
CA VAL A 245 -5.78 8.54 2.14
C VAL A 245 -4.39 8.99 2.58
N VAL A 246 -3.40 8.08 2.62
CA VAL A 246 -2.01 8.35 3.04
C VAL A 246 -1.01 7.73 2.06
N HIS A 247 -0.10 8.55 1.52
CA HIS A 247 0.99 8.13 0.62
C HIS A 247 2.38 8.22 1.28
N LEU A 248 2.58 9.23 2.11
CA LEU A 248 3.84 9.46 2.82
C LEU A 248 3.59 9.55 4.33
N PRO A 249 3.57 8.40 5.04
CA PRO A 249 3.21 8.33 6.46
C PRO A 249 4.02 9.27 7.34
N MET A 250 5.34 9.40 7.08
CA MET A 250 6.24 10.25 7.87
C MET A 250 5.94 11.75 7.81
N ALA A 251 5.18 12.21 6.81
CA ALA A 251 4.73 13.59 6.69
C ALA A 251 3.23 13.73 7.00
N GLN A 252 2.38 12.84 6.47
CA GLN A 252 0.93 12.98 6.52
C GLN A 252 0.29 12.52 7.85
N PHE A 253 0.97 11.72 8.66
CA PHE A 253 0.53 11.47 10.04
C PHE A 253 0.83 12.64 10.98
N PRO A 254 2.06 13.22 10.98
CA PRO A 254 2.31 14.43 11.77
C PRO A 254 1.47 15.63 11.36
N ASP A 255 1.31 15.88 10.06
CA ASP A 255 0.40 16.90 9.53
C ASP A 255 -0.49 16.35 8.40
N PRO A 256 -1.76 16.03 8.70
CA PRO A 256 -2.71 15.55 7.69
C PRO A 256 -3.01 16.52 6.54
N LYS A 257 -2.59 17.79 6.65
CA LYS A 257 -2.77 18.81 5.61
C LYS A 257 -1.73 18.73 4.49
N VAL A 258 -0.65 17.96 4.70
CA VAL A 258 0.29 17.64 3.61
C VAL A 258 -0.44 16.86 2.53
N THR A 259 -0.39 17.33 1.28
CA THR A 259 -1.09 16.75 0.12
C THR A 259 -0.11 16.20 -0.90
N ILE A 260 -0.62 15.58 -1.95
CA ILE A 260 0.19 15.06 -3.05
C ILE A 260 -0.37 15.56 -4.39
N LYS A 261 0.46 15.70 -5.41
CA LYS A 261 0.04 16.13 -6.74
C LYS A 261 -0.98 15.19 -7.42
N PHE A 262 -1.18 14.01 -6.88
CA PHE A 262 -2.20 13.06 -7.33
C PHE A 262 -3.60 13.42 -6.81
N ASP A 263 -3.69 14.24 -5.75
CA ASP A 263 -4.99 14.67 -5.21
C ASP A 263 -5.71 15.57 -6.22
N GLY A 264 -6.87 15.13 -6.71
CA GLY A 264 -7.71 15.89 -7.62
C GLY A 264 -8.27 17.17 -6.98
N GLU A 265 -8.64 17.06 -5.69
CA GLU A 265 -9.12 18.16 -4.85
C GLU A 265 -8.32 18.17 -3.52
N PRO A 266 -7.10 18.79 -3.52
CA PRO A 266 -6.16 18.66 -2.39
C PRO A 266 -6.75 19.09 -1.04
N ALA A 267 -7.57 20.14 -1.01
CA ALA A 267 -8.20 20.59 0.23
C ALA A 267 -9.24 19.59 0.76
N ALA A 268 -10.00 18.95 -0.13
CA ALA A 268 -10.95 17.90 0.24
C ALA A 268 -10.22 16.63 0.69
N ALA A 269 -9.13 16.23 0.02
CA ALA A 269 -8.29 15.10 0.41
C ALA A 269 -7.68 15.28 1.80
N ALA A 270 -7.17 16.48 2.11
CA ALA A 270 -6.66 16.82 3.43
C ALA A 270 -7.76 16.76 4.51
N ALA A 271 -8.93 17.35 4.25
CA ALA A 271 -10.07 17.33 5.18
C ALA A 271 -10.59 15.89 5.42
N CYS A 272 -10.66 15.08 4.35
CA CYS A 272 -11.02 13.67 4.46
C CYS A 272 -10.03 12.90 5.34
N ARG A 273 -8.73 13.09 5.13
CA ARG A 273 -7.66 12.49 5.94
C ARG A 273 -7.76 12.88 7.40
N GLU A 274 -7.92 14.18 7.70
CA GLU A 274 -8.10 14.68 9.08
C GLU A 274 -9.29 14.00 9.76
N LYS A 275 -10.44 13.93 9.08
CA LYS A 275 -11.64 13.27 9.57
C LYS A 275 -11.41 11.80 9.87
N LEU A 276 -10.86 11.05 8.92
CA LEU A 276 -10.66 9.60 9.05
C LEU A 276 -9.67 9.25 10.15
N LEU A 277 -8.57 10.00 10.27
CA LEU A 277 -7.59 9.82 11.35
C LEU A 277 -8.21 10.10 12.72
N ALA A 278 -9.01 11.15 12.85
CA ALA A 278 -9.71 11.47 14.09
C ALA A 278 -10.76 10.40 14.45
N GLU A 279 -11.52 9.92 13.49
CA GLU A 279 -12.52 8.85 13.68
C GLU A 279 -11.86 7.52 14.05
N ALA A 280 -10.77 7.13 13.36
CA ALA A 280 -10.03 5.91 13.65
C ALA A 280 -9.43 5.93 15.06
N THR A 281 -8.82 7.06 15.45
CA THR A 281 -8.27 7.26 16.79
C THR A 281 -9.36 7.17 17.87
N LYS A 282 -10.48 7.88 17.68
CA LYS A 282 -11.59 7.90 18.63
C LYS A 282 -12.29 6.55 18.74
N GLY A 283 -12.46 5.85 17.62
CA GLY A 283 -13.18 4.58 17.54
C GLY A 283 -12.31 3.36 17.80
N GLY A 284 -10.98 3.51 17.87
CA GLY A 284 -10.05 2.38 17.97
C GLY A 284 -10.10 1.47 16.75
N TYR A 285 -10.32 2.03 15.54
CA TYR A 285 -10.44 1.25 14.31
C TYR A 285 -9.07 0.78 13.82
N PHE A 286 -9.05 -0.41 13.23
CA PHE A 286 -7.93 -0.83 12.39
C PHE A 286 -8.06 -0.19 11.00
N ILE A 287 -6.93 0.03 10.39
CA ILE A 287 -6.82 0.58 9.05
C ILE A 287 -6.09 -0.43 8.17
N ALA A 288 -6.53 -0.56 6.91
CA ALA A 288 -5.82 -1.24 5.84
C ALA A 288 -5.56 -0.22 4.73
N ALA A 289 -4.29 0.07 4.46
CA ALA A 289 -3.84 1.19 3.64
C ALA A 289 -3.06 0.72 2.41
N ALA A 290 -3.37 1.28 1.24
CA ALA A 290 -2.73 0.90 -0.01
C ALA A 290 -1.22 1.23 -0.02
N HIS A 291 -0.81 2.39 0.47
CA HIS A 291 0.55 2.90 0.33
C HIS A 291 1.38 2.93 1.62
N ILE A 292 0.91 2.31 2.69
CA ILE A 292 1.73 2.07 3.89
C ILE A 292 2.47 0.74 3.73
N ALA A 293 3.69 0.68 4.29
CA ALA A 293 4.54 -0.52 4.21
C ALA A 293 3.76 -1.80 4.52
N PHE A 294 3.95 -2.83 3.68
CA PHE A 294 3.28 -4.12 3.82
C PHE A 294 3.42 -4.68 5.26
N PRO A 295 2.35 -5.24 5.87
CA PRO A 295 1.06 -5.59 5.29
C PRO A 295 0.04 -4.43 5.17
N GLY A 296 0.41 -3.20 5.47
CA GLY A 296 -0.45 -2.03 5.37
C GLY A 296 -1.59 -2.02 6.39
N ILE A 297 -1.65 -2.96 7.32
CA ILE A 297 -2.67 -3.06 8.37
C ILE A 297 -2.09 -2.56 9.69
N GLY A 298 -2.84 -1.71 10.40
CA GLY A 298 -2.41 -1.17 11.69
C GLY A 298 -3.50 -0.34 12.36
N SER A 299 -3.11 0.40 13.38
CA SER A 299 -3.96 1.35 14.11
C SER A 299 -3.31 2.72 14.17
N VAL A 300 -4.13 3.73 14.43
CA VAL A 300 -3.70 5.11 14.56
C VAL A 300 -4.03 5.60 15.96
N ALA A 301 -3.08 6.29 16.59
CA ALA A 301 -3.25 6.97 17.86
C ALA A 301 -2.93 8.46 17.71
N GLY A 302 -3.64 9.31 18.44
CA GLY A 302 -3.30 10.72 18.54
C GLY A 302 -2.02 10.93 19.35
N SER A 303 -1.18 11.87 18.95
CA SER A 303 0.04 12.26 19.64
C SER A 303 0.12 13.78 19.80
N ALA A 304 1.12 14.27 20.55
CA ALA A 304 1.38 15.71 20.67
C ALA A 304 1.80 16.37 19.34
N GLN A 305 2.13 15.57 18.33
CA GLN A 305 2.64 15.99 17.03
C GLN A 305 1.76 15.46 15.87
N GLY A 306 0.45 15.36 16.06
CA GLY A 306 -0.48 14.82 15.08
C GLY A 306 -0.88 13.38 15.39
N TYR A 307 -0.56 12.44 14.52
CA TYR A 307 -0.93 11.03 14.66
C TYR A 307 0.29 10.12 14.57
N GLU A 308 0.17 8.93 15.14
CA GLU A 308 1.18 7.86 15.08
C GLU A 308 0.56 6.57 14.59
N TRP A 309 1.27 5.91 13.66
CA TRP A 309 0.90 4.61 13.11
C TRP A 309 1.56 3.48 13.88
N THR A 310 0.76 2.48 14.26
CA THR A 310 1.25 1.23 14.85
C THR A 310 0.82 0.06 13.95
N PRO A 311 1.76 -0.57 13.22
CA PRO A 311 1.44 -1.72 12.40
C PRO A 311 1.04 -2.91 13.26
N VAL A 312 0.19 -3.81 12.70
CA VAL A 312 -0.01 -5.13 13.31
C VAL A 312 1.31 -5.90 13.25
N THR A 313 1.61 -6.65 14.30
CA THR A 313 2.78 -7.53 14.34
C THR A 313 2.51 -8.80 13.54
N GLN A 314 3.50 -9.18 12.73
CA GLN A 314 3.49 -10.46 12.01
C GLN A 314 3.68 -11.63 12.97
#